data_5d80ec5b2e9351a58a83b2c82a3abc39
#
_entry.id   5d80ec5b2e9351a58a83b2c82a3abc39
#
_cell.length_a   1.000
_cell.length_b   1.000
_cell.length_c   1.000
_cell.angle_alpha   90.00
_cell.angle_beta   90.00
_cell.angle_gamma   90.00
#
_symmetry.space_group_name_H-M   'P 1'
#
loop_
_entity.id
_entity.type
_entity.pdbx_description
1 polymer ?
#
loop_
_entity_poly.entity_id
_entity_poly.type
_entity_poly.pdbx_seq_one_letter_code
_entity_poly.pdbx_strand_id
1 'polypeptide(L)'
;NGAGKSTTMNMLTGYISSTSGQALINGIDILEDPIKAKAQIGYLPELPPLYLDMTVMGYLNFVYDLKKCKLPRKSHLKEICSLCKIDDVANRIIKHLSKGYRQRVGLAQALVNNPPVLILDEPTVGLDPKQIIEIRTLMKKLGKRHTMILSSHILTEIQAVCDRVVIINKGKVAANDTTENLSKSISSSHRITVRLDGKKEDVLQALRQLPGVVSVQADVERETGIWEYNIEMQPGCDIRADLNQMAKEQGWSIYKLDLDELTLEDIFLKITMGEETIPEKEPKKSSDQPAKQPSDQTAKQPDASKKEPTAEAPQANVEKGGTD
;
A
#
# COMPACT_ATOMS: atom_id res chain seq x y z
N ASN A 1 14.31 4.61 -10.33
CA ASN A 1 15.05 5.07 -9.14
C ASN A 1 15.18 6.59 -9.18
N GLY A 2 15.36 7.26 -8.00
CA GLY A 2 15.53 8.73 -7.94
C GLY A 2 14.26 9.57 -8.11
N ALA A 3 13.08 8.96 -8.24
CA ALA A 3 11.81 9.67 -8.45
C ALA A 3 11.28 10.40 -7.19
N GLY A 4 11.85 10.16 -5.99
CA GLY A 4 11.42 10.79 -4.74
C GLY A 4 10.73 9.85 -3.73
N LYS A 5 10.65 8.54 -3.97
CA LYS A 5 10.00 7.57 -3.06
C LYS A 5 10.61 7.60 -1.66
N SER A 6 11.91 7.34 -1.53
CA SER A 6 12.60 7.31 -0.23
C SER A 6 12.60 8.68 0.45
N THR A 7 12.64 9.78 -0.31
CA THR A 7 12.48 11.14 0.21
C THR A 7 11.09 11.32 0.84
N THR A 8 10.04 10.86 0.17
CA THR A 8 8.67 10.89 0.70
C THR A 8 8.56 10.05 1.98
N MET A 9 9.13 8.82 1.98
CA MET A 9 9.15 7.97 3.18
C MET A 9 9.87 8.65 4.35
N ASN A 10 10.99 9.33 4.08
CA ASN A 10 11.75 10.06 5.08
C ASN A 10 10.98 11.27 5.64
N MET A 11 10.16 11.94 4.83
CA MET A 11 9.25 13.00 5.31
C MET A 11 8.15 12.42 6.20
N LEU A 12 7.49 11.34 5.76
CA LEU A 12 6.42 10.68 6.52
C LEU A 12 6.89 10.10 7.86
N THR A 13 8.16 9.70 7.94
CA THR A 13 8.77 9.17 9.18
C THR A 13 9.45 10.26 10.02
N GLY A 14 9.45 11.52 9.55
CA GLY A 14 10.06 12.66 10.22
C GLY A 14 11.59 12.59 10.30
N TYR A 15 12.22 11.91 9.34
CA TYR A 15 13.68 11.92 9.16
C TYR A 15 14.16 13.22 8.55
N ILE A 16 13.37 13.78 7.63
CA ILE A 16 13.58 15.10 7.02
C ILE A 16 12.28 15.89 7.10
N SER A 17 12.40 17.21 7.24
CA SER A 17 11.24 18.11 7.23
C SER A 17 10.80 18.40 5.81
N SER A 18 9.47 18.54 5.60
CA SER A 18 8.94 19.10 4.35
C SER A 18 9.21 20.61 4.29
N THR A 19 9.52 21.15 3.12
CA THR A 19 9.66 22.59 2.91
C THR A 19 8.31 23.30 2.94
N SER A 20 7.24 22.60 2.53
CA SER A 20 5.87 23.07 2.55
C SER A 20 4.90 21.90 2.63
N GLY A 21 3.63 22.16 2.95
CA GLY A 21 2.62 21.14 3.15
C GLY A 21 2.72 20.48 4.53
N GLN A 22 1.85 19.51 4.77
CA GLN A 22 1.72 18.79 6.05
C GLN A 22 1.82 17.29 5.85
N ALA A 23 2.40 16.59 6.81
CA ALA A 23 2.39 15.14 6.89
C ALA A 23 1.66 14.70 8.15
N LEU A 24 0.41 14.26 7.99
CA LEU A 24 -0.46 13.86 9.09
C LEU A 24 -0.44 12.35 9.27
N ILE A 25 -0.05 11.89 10.45
CA ILE A 25 -0.06 10.48 10.84
C ILE A 25 -1.17 10.28 11.86
N ASN A 26 -2.23 9.62 11.47
CA ASN A 26 -3.42 9.44 12.30
C ASN A 26 -3.94 10.78 12.88
N GLY A 27 -3.94 11.83 12.03
CA GLY A 27 -4.36 13.19 12.38
C GLY A 27 -3.33 14.03 13.15
N ILE A 28 -2.13 13.49 13.41
CA ILE A 28 -1.06 14.20 14.13
C ILE A 28 -0.01 14.66 13.11
N ASP A 29 0.29 15.96 13.07
CA ASP A 29 1.35 16.47 12.21
C ASP A 29 2.72 16.03 12.72
N ILE A 30 3.53 15.46 11.81
CA ILE A 30 4.86 14.93 12.13
C ILE A 30 5.86 16.03 12.53
N LEU A 31 5.62 17.28 12.13
CA LEU A 31 6.46 18.42 12.46
C LEU A 31 6.02 19.11 13.75
N GLU A 32 4.70 19.15 14.05
CA GLU A 32 4.17 19.79 15.25
C GLU A 32 4.35 18.90 16.51
N ASP A 33 4.02 17.60 16.42
CA ASP A 33 4.20 16.65 17.53
C ASP A 33 4.91 15.36 17.04
N PRO A 34 6.20 15.44 16.75
CA PRO A 34 6.96 14.33 16.19
C PRO A 34 7.01 13.10 17.09
N ILE A 35 6.95 13.28 18.42
CA ILE A 35 7.01 12.16 19.36
C ILE A 35 5.73 11.34 19.29
N LYS A 36 4.58 12.00 19.30
CA LYS A 36 3.29 11.30 19.20
C LYS A 36 3.07 10.71 17.81
N ALA A 37 3.40 11.45 16.76
CA ALA A 37 3.29 10.96 15.38
C ALA A 37 4.17 9.73 15.15
N LYS A 38 5.45 9.77 15.55
CA LYS A 38 6.38 8.62 15.44
C LYS A 38 5.96 7.41 16.28
N ALA A 39 5.28 7.63 17.41
CA ALA A 39 4.72 6.54 18.23
C ALA A 39 3.61 5.76 17.48
N GLN A 40 2.95 6.36 16.48
CA GLN A 40 1.96 5.72 15.63
C GLN A 40 2.56 4.94 14.45
N ILE A 41 3.87 5.03 14.23
CA ILE A 41 4.53 4.46 13.06
C ILE A 41 5.37 3.24 13.44
N GLY A 42 5.22 2.17 12.66
CA GLY A 42 6.22 1.12 12.54
C GLY A 42 6.97 1.31 11.22
N TYR A 43 8.28 1.50 11.28
CA TYR A 43 9.08 1.78 10.10
C TYR A 43 10.11 0.68 9.84
N LEU A 44 10.12 0.17 8.63
CA LEU A 44 11.16 -0.71 8.09
C LEU A 44 11.84 0.02 6.93
N PRO A 45 13.03 0.58 7.10
CA PRO A 45 13.82 1.12 6.00
C PRO A 45 14.38 -0.02 5.12
N GLU A 46 14.80 0.31 3.90
CA GLU A 46 15.43 -0.64 2.94
C GLU A 46 16.58 -1.43 3.59
N LEU A 47 17.42 -0.75 4.37
CA LEU A 47 18.46 -1.37 5.18
C LEU A 47 18.10 -1.23 6.67
N PRO A 48 17.56 -2.29 7.31
CA PRO A 48 17.19 -2.22 8.72
C PRO A 48 18.40 -1.95 9.62
N PRO A 49 18.36 -0.93 10.50
CA PRO A 49 19.44 -0.58 11.40
C PRO A 49 19.52 -1.54 12.59
N LEU A 50 19.92 -2.79 12.34
CA LEU A 50 19.98 -3.84 13.34
C LEU A 50 21.28 -3.78 14.14
N TYR A 51 21.19 -4.00 15.44
CA TYR A 51 22.38 -4.22 16.30
C TYR A 51 22.89 -5.66 16.10
N LEU A 52 23.90 -5.80 15.23
CA LEU A 52 24.34 -7.09 14.71
C LEU A 52 24.91 -8.03 15.78
N ASP A 53 25.43 -7.51 16.90
CA ASP A 53 26.01 -8.29 17.99
C ASP A 53 24.98 -8.71 19.05
N MET A 54 23.73 -8.25 18.92
CA MET A 54 22.63 -8.69 19.79
C MET A 54 21.99 -9.97 19.25
N THR A 55 21.38 -10.73 20.16
CA THR A 55 20.44 -11.78 19.75
C THR A 55 19.15 -11.14 19.23
N VAL A 56 18.38 -11.86 18.40
CA VAL A 56 17.09 -11.38 17.90
C VAL A 56 16.17 -10.96 19.05
N MET A 57 16.00 -11.82 20.05
CA MET A 57 15.15 -11.52 21.21
C MET A 57 15.72 -10.36 22.05
N GLY A 58 17.04 -10.28 22.20
CA GLY A 58 17.71 -9.17 22.88
C GLY A 58 17.41 -7.83 22.17
N TYR A 59 17.53 -7.79 20.86
CA TYR A 59 17.20 -6.63 20.05
C TYR A 59 15.73 -6.23 20.13
N LEU A 60 14.82 -7.19 20.03
CA LEU A 60 13.38 -6.90 20.15
C LEU A 60 13.00 -6.38 21.55
N ASN A 61 13.63 -6.88 22.62
CA ASN A 61 13.47 -6.34 23.96
C ASN A 61 13.99 -4.90 24.06
N PHE A 62 15.15 -4.61 23.48
CA PHE A 62 15.69 -3.26 23.42
C PHE A 62 14.71 -2.30 22.69
N VAL A 63 14.18 -2.70 21.52
CA VAL A 63 13.19 -1.90 20.78
C VAL A 63 11.90 -1.73 21.58
N TYR A 64 11.46 -2.75 22.30
CA TYR A 64 10.30 -2.68 23.18
C TYR A 64 10.46 -1.59 24.25
N ASP A 65 11.63 -1.54 24.89
CA ASP A 65 11.93 -0.52 25.92
C ASP A 65 12.07 0.87 25.29
N LEU A 66 12.76 0.97 24.14
CA LEU A 66 12.93 2.24 23.40
C LEU A 66 11.59 2.87 23.01
N LYS A 67 10.64 2.04 22.53
CA LYS A 67 9.28 2.48 22.17
C LYS A 67 8.37 2.67 23.39
N LYS A 68 8.84 2.45 24.62
CA LYS A 68 8.06 2.52 25.86
C LYS A 68 6.75 1.72 25.74
N CYS A 69 6.81 0.53 25.14
CA CYS A 69 5.66 -0.31 24.85
C CYS A 69 4.97 -0.72 26.17
N LYS A 70 3.64 -0.62 26.21
CA LYS A 70 2.82 -0.96 27.39
C LYS A 70 2.13 -2.33 27.29
N LEU A 71 2.23 -3.00 26.15
CA LEU A 71 1.65 -4.32 25.94
C LEU A 71 2.38 -5.38 26.77
N PRO A 72 1.75 -6.52 27.14
CA PRO A 72 2.43 -7.59 27.88
C PRO A 72 3.64 -8.10 27.12
N ARG A 73 4.86 -7.78 27.60
CA ARG A 73 6.14 -7.96 26.87
C ARG A 73 6.32 -9.38 26.30
N LYS A 74 6.22 -10.38 27.17
CA LYS A 74 6.53 -11.77 26.80
C LYS A 74 5.60 -12.31 25.71
N SER A 75 4.30 -12.10 25.84
CA SER A 75 3.30 -12.55 24.85
C SER A 75 3.40 -11.75 23.56
N HIS A 76 3.54 -10.41 23.67
CA HIS A 76 3.64 -9.54 22.50
C HIS A 76 4.86 -9.86 21.63
N LEU A 77 6.05 -9.94 22.22
CA LEU A 77 7.26 -10.28 21.48
C LEU A 77 7.22 -11.71 20.91
N LYS A 78 6.63 -12.67 21.63
CA LYS A 78 6.43 -14.03 21.11
C LYS A 78 5.49 -14.02 19.91
N GLU A 79 4.39 -13.30 19.98
CA GLU A 79 3.44 -13.16 18.86
C GLU A 79 4.12 -12.57 17.62
N ILE A 80 4.92 -11.49 17.80
CA ILE A 80 5.68 -10.87 16.71
C ILE A 80 6.67 -11.85 16.09
N CYS A 81 7.43 -12.60 16.91
CA CYS A 81 8.38 -13.60 16.42
C CYS A 81 7.67 -14.66 15.57
N SER A 82 6.54 -15.17 16.04
CA SER A 82 5.74 -16.16 15.32
C SER A 82 5.15 -15.60 14.04
N LEU A 83 4.64 -14.36 14.07
CA LEU A 83 4.09 -13.69 12.90
C LEU A 83 5.14 -13.49 11.80
N CYS A 84 6.37 -13.09 12.20
CA CYS A 84 7.50 -12.88 11.27
C CYS A 84 8.25 -14.17 10.94
N LYS A 85 7.89 -15.31 11.54
CA LYS A 85 8.58 -16.61 11.39
C LYS A 85 10.08 -16.52 11.72
N ILE A 86 10.39 -16.03 12.92
CA ILE A 86 11.76 -15.90 13.45
C ILE A 86 11.92 -16.55 14.83
N ASP A 87 10.95 -17.40 15.23
CA ASP A 87 10.99 -18.10 16.52
C ASP A 87 12.21 -19.01 16.63
N ASP A 88 12.56 -19.70 15.55
CA ASP A 88 13.69 -20.63 15.45
C ASP A 88 15.05 -19.96 15.60
N VAL A 89 15.14 -18.67 15.35
CA VAL A 89 16.36 -17.85 15.44
C VAL A 89 16.34 -16.84 16.58
N ALA A 90 15.31 -16.85 17.44
CA ALA A 90 15.11 -15.85 18.49
C ALA A 90 16.33 -15.65 19.41
N ASN A 91 17.08 -16.72 19.68
CA ASN A 91 18.28 -16.69 20.52
C ASN A 91 19.59 -16.59 19.73
N ARG A 92 19.54 -16.52 18.38
CA ARG A 92 20.72 -16.38 17.54
C ARG A 92 21.16 -14.92 17.45
N ILE A 93 22.46 -14.72 17.33
CA ILE A 93 23.06 -13.40 17.09
C ILE A 93 22.71 -12.96 15.66
N ILE A 94 22.26 -11.70 15.51
CA ILE A 94 21.74 -11.15 14.24
C ILE A 94 22.77 -11.19 13.12
N LYS A 95 24.07 -10.97 13.41
CA LYS A 95 25.13 -11.04 12.39
C LYS A 95 25.30 -12.41 11.73
N HIS A 96 24.83 -13.47 12.36
CA HIS A 96 24.91 -14.84 11.82
C HIS A 96 23.65 -15.23 11.03
N LEU A 97 22.70 -14.33 10.88
CA LEU A 97 21.46 -14.55 10.13
C LEU A 97 21.67 -14.26 8.64
N SER A 98 20.94 -14.98 7.79
CA SER A 98 20.82 -14.64 6.37
C SER A 98 20.15 -13.26 6.18
N LYS A 99 20.30 -12.67 5.00
CA LYS A 99 19.66 -11.38 4.65
C LYS A 99 18.14 -11.45 4.88
N GLY A 100 17.49 -12.55 4.47
CA GLY A 100 16.05 -12.74 4.65
C GLY A 100 15.61 -12.78 6.11
N TYR A 101 16.37 -13.46 6.98
CA TYR A 101 16.08 -13.42 8.41
C TYR A 101 16.30 -12.02 9.00
N ARG A 102 17.34 -11.29 8.59
CA ARG A 102 17.55 -9.90 9.04
C ARG A 102 16.39 -8.99 8.62
N GLN A 103 15.87 -9.16 7.40
CA GLN A 103 14.70 -8.43 6.92
C GLN A 103 13.47 -8.74 7.79
N ARG A 104 13.24 -10.00 8.14
CA ARG A 104 12.15 -10.40 9.05
C ARG A 104 12.32 -9.83 10.46
N VAL A 105 13.56 -9.75 10.98
CA VAL A 105 13.85 -9.08 12.26
C VAL A 105 13.56 -7.58 12.15
N GLY A 106 13.91 -6.94 11.03
CA GLY A 106 13.56 -5.54 10.75
C GLY A 106 12.04 -5.32 10.69
N LEU A 107 11.29 -6.24 10.07
CA LEU A 107 9.83 -6.17 10.08
C LEU A 107 9.26 -6.40 11.49
N ALA A 108 9.83 -7.34 12.24
CA ALA A 108 9.44 -7.59 13.62
C ALA A 108 9.61 -6.36 14.52
N GLN A 109 10.73 -5.63 14.37
CA GLN A 109 10.95 -4.39 15.12
C GLN A 109 9.95 -3.28 14.75
N ALA A 110 9.52 -3.22 13.48
CA ALA A 110 8.47 -2.28 13.07
C ALA A 110 7.14 -2.57 13.76
N LEU A 111 6.81 -3.85 14.00
CA LEU A 111 5.58 -4.30 14.65
C LEU A 111 5.56 -4.13 16.18
N VAL A 112 6.69 -3.87 16.82
CA VAL A 112 6.73 -3.61 18.27
C VAL A 112 5.85 -2.42 18.61
N ASN A 113 5.02 -2.57 19.64
CA ASN A 113 3.98 -1.64 20.08
C ASN A 113 2.71 -1.63 19.21
N ASN A 114 2.55 -2.55 18.25
CA ASN A 114 1.36 -2.69 17.41
C ASN A 114 0.90 -1.35 16.79
N PRO A 115 1.77 -0.64 16.05
CA PRO A 115 1.46 0.70 15.55
C PRO A 115 0.33 0.65 14.52
N PRO A 116 -0.57 1.65 14.47
CA PRO A 116 -1.66 1.68 13.48
C PRO A 116 -1.17 1.89 12.04
N VAL A 117 0.00 2.50 11.86
CA VAL A 117 0.60 2.77 10.54
C VAL A 117 1.93 2.02 10.39
N LEU A 118 2.08 1.30 9.29
CA LEU A 118 3.33 0.63 8.91
C LEU A 118 3.87 1.26 7.63
N ILE A 119 5.11 1.71 7.66
CA ILE A 119 5.84 2.23 6.50
C ILE A 119 6.98 1.26 6.20
N LEU A 120 6.93 0.61 5.02
CA LEU A 120 7.87 -0.43 4.62
C LEU A 120 8.57 0.00 3.33
N ASP A 121 9.86 0.27 3.42
CA ASP A 121 10.68 0.68 2.27
C ASP A 121 11.40 -0.54 1.70
N GLU A 122 11.04 -0.95 0.48
CA GLU A 122 11.60 -2.08 -0.26
C GLU A 122 11.71 -3.39 0.57
N PRO A 123 10.63 -3.88 1.20
CA PRO A 123 10.71 -4.97 2.19
C PRO A 123 11.14 -6.32 1.62
N THR A 124 11.14 -6.48 0.30
CA THR A 124 11.46 -7.73 -0.42
C THR A 124 12.83 -7.73 -1.07
N VAL A 125 13.57 -6.62 -1.00
CA VAL A 125 14.88 -6.49 -1.64
C VAL A 125 15.87 -7.53 -1.17
N GLY A 126 16.40 -8.28 -2.15
CA GLY A 126 17.44 -9.30 -1.93
C GLY A 126 16.97 -10.54 -1.19
N LEU A 127 15.68 -10.83 -1.24
CA LEU A 127 15.09 -12.09 -0.81
C LEU A 127 15.01 -13.07 -1.99
N ASP A 128 15.04 -14.35 -1.69
CA ASP A 128 14.76 -15.39 -2.68
C ASP A 128 13.24 -15.47 -2.99
N PRO A 129 12.84 -16.10 -4.12
CA PRO A 129 11.44 -16.16 -4.53
C PRO A 129 10.49 -16.75 -3.47
N LYS A 130 10.94 -17.74 -2.71
CA LYS A 130 10.14 -18.36 -1.65
C LYS A 130 9.90 -17.39 -0.50
N GLN A 131 10.95 -16.67 -0.09
CA GLN A 131 10.86 -15.65 0.95
C GLN A 131 9.98 -14.48 0.53
N ILE A 132 10.03 -14.06 -0.73
CA ILE A 132 9.16 -13.03 -1.29
C ILE A 132 7.68 -13.43 -1.13
N ILE A 133 7.30 -14.64 -1.49
CA ILE A 133 5.93 -15.15 -1.35
C ILE A 133 5.48 -15.10 0.12
N GLU A 134 6.36 -15.50 1.05
CA GLU A 134 6.05 -15.50 2.48
C GLU A 134 5.88 -14.08 3.04
N ILE A 135 6.75 -13.14 2.65
CA ILE A 135 6.64 -11.73 3.06
C ILE A 135 5.38 -11.09 2.47
N ARG A 136 5.04 -11.35 1.20
CA ARG A 136 3.77 -10.88 0.60
C ARG A 136 2.56 -11.38 1.38
N THR A 137 2.54 -12.67 1.74
CA THR A 137 1.45 -13.25 2.53
C THR A 137 1.35 -12.57 3.90
N LEU A 138 2.48 -12.28 4.53
CA LEU A 138 2.54 -11.56 5.79
C LEU A 138 2.02 -10.13 5.64
N MET A 139 2.46 -9.40 4.61
CA MET A 139 1.98 -8.02 4.33
C MET A 139 0.47 -7.97 4.12
N LYS A 140 -0.10 -8.90 3.33
CA LYS A 140 -1.57 -9.02 3.17
C LYS A 140 -2.30 -9.25 4.50
N LYS A 141 -1.73 -10.05 5.39
CA LYS A 141 -2.29 -10.29 6.73
C LYS A 141 -2.22 -9.04 7.60
N LEU A 142 -1.11 -8.31 7.55
CA LEU A 142 -0.91 -7.07 8.29
C LEU A 142 -1.81 -5.94 7.77
N GLY A 143 -1.99 -5.82 6.46
CA GLY A 143 -2.85 -4.80 5.84
C GLY A 143 -4.32 -4.86 6.27
N LYS A 144 -4.78 -6.01 6.79
CA LYS A 144 -6.12 -6.13 7.39
C LYS A 144 -6.27 -5.44 8.75
N ARG A 145 -5.16 -5.10 9.42
CA ARG A 145 -5.15 -4.54 10.78
C ARG A 145 -4.42 -3.22 10.87
N HIS A 146 -3.58 -2.90 9.88
CA HIS A 146 -2.73 -1.71 9.86
C HIS A 146 -2.93 -0.96 8.55
N THR A 147 -2.88 0.36 8.59
CA THR A 147 -2.68 1.15 7.38
C THR A 147 -1.24 0.98 6.94
N MET A 148 -1.02 0.51 5.70
CA MET A 148 0.33 0.23 5.21
C MET A 148 0.70 1.14 4.05
N ILE A 149 1.90 1.68 4.10
CA ILE A 149 2.57 2.33 2.98
C ILE A 149 3.76 1.45 2.59
N LEU A 150 3.78 1.01 1.35
CA LEU A 150 4.78 0.10 0.82
C LEU A 150 5.48 0.74 -0.37
N SER A 151 6.80 0.81 -0.36
CA SER A 151 7.56 1.08 -1.58
C SER A 151 8.06 -0.23 -2.20
N SER A 152 8.04 -0.31 -3.51
CA SER A 152 8.74 -1.35 -4.27
C SER A 152 9.04 -0.84 -5.68
N HIS A 153 10.09 -1.37 -6.28
CA HIS A 153 10.41 -1.20 -7.69
C HIS A 153 9.90 -2.39 -8.53
N ILE A 154 9.30 -3.41 -7.90
CA ILE A 154 8.74 -4.59 -8.55
C ILE A 154 7.23 -4.44 -8.62
N LEU A 155 6.71 -4.08 -9.78
CA LEU A 155 5.30 -3.73 -9.98
C LEU A 155 4.34 -4.91 -9.76
N THR A 156 4.77 -6.13 -10.09
CA THR A 156 3.99 -7.35 -9.80
C THR A 156 3.80 -7.61 -8.30
N GLU A 157 4.73 -7.14 -7.47
CA GLU A 157 4.56 -7.20 -6.01
C GLU A 157 3.52 -6.21 -5.52
N ILE A 158 3.54 -5.00 -6.07
CA ILE A 158 2.57 -3.95 -5.75
C ILE A 158 1.16 -4.42 -6.12
N GLN A 159 0.95 -4.93 -7.34
CA GLN A 159 -0.34 -5.48 -7.76
C GLN A 159 -0.85 -6.60 -6.85
N ALA A 160 0.07 -7.44 -6.36
CA ALA A 160 -0.29 -8.56 -5.51
C ALA A 160 -0.69 -8.17 -4.09
N VAL A 161 -0.27 -7.02 -3.57
CA VAL A 161 -0.39 -6.66 -2.13
C VAL A 161 -1.19 -5.40 -1.89
N CYS A 162 -1.11 -4.40 -2.78
CA CYS A 162 -1.66 -3.08 -2.56
C CYS A 162 -3.05 -2.91 -3.18
N ASP A 163 -3.96 -2.28 -2.45
CA ASP A 163 -5.28 -1.90 -2.95
C ASP A 163 -5.20 -0.61 -3.80
N ARG A 164 -4.22 0.25 -3.51
CA ARG A 164 -4.04 1.55 -4.13
C ARG A 164 -2.57 1.82 -4.44
N VAL A 165 -2.31 2.46 -5.57
CA VAL A 165 -0.96 2.76 -6.04
C VAL A 165 -0.80 4.26 -6.24
N VAL A 166 0.34 4.79 -5.76
CA VAL A 166 0.78 6.16 -6.01
C VAL A 166 2.05 6.07 -6.86
N ILE A 167 2.00 6.60 -8.08
CA ILE A 167 3.17 6.68 -8.97
C ILE A 167 3.81 8.05 -8.80
N ILE A 168 5.09 8.04 -8.42
CA ILE A 168 5.90 9.27 -8.29
C ILE A 168 6.88 9.32 -9.47
N ASN A 169 6.87 10.43 -10.19
CA ASN A 169 7.80 10.70 -11.28
C ASN A 169 8.41 12.10 -11.13
N LYS A 170 9.75 12.21 -11.17
CA LYS A 170 10.48 13.49 -11.06
C LYS A 170 10.04 14.34 -9.84
N GLY A 171 9.78 13.69 -8.70
CA GLY A 171 9.37 14.34 -7.45
C GLY A 171 7.90 14.78 -7.39
N LYS A 172 7.08 14.43 -8.38
CA LYS A 172 5.66 14.74 -8.43
C LYS A 172 4.83 13.47 -8.40
N VAL A 173 3.62 13.54 -7.85
CA VAL A 173 2.63 12.48 -7.97
C VAL A 173 2.09 12.51 -9.40
N ALA A 174 2.36 11.47 -10.16
CA ALA A 174 1.94 11.33 -11.55
C ALA A 174 0.62 10.56 -11.67
N ALA A 175 0.33 9.65 -10.73
CA ALA A 175 -0.95 8.94 -10.65
C ALA A 175 -1.22 8.49 -9.21
N ASN A 176 -2.51 8.43 -8.83
CA ASN A 176 -2.96 7.97 -7.52
C ASN A 176 -4.35 7.34 -7.63
N ASP A 177 -4.42 6.03 -7.82
CA ASP A 177 -5.68 5.30 -7.92
C ASP A 177 -5.50 3.81 -7.57
N THR A 178 -6.59 3.03 -7.62
CA THR A 178 -6.52 1.57 -7.53
C THR A 178 -5.84 0.99 -8.77
N THR A 179 -5.26 -0.20 -8.63
CA THR A 179 -4.63 -0.90 -9.76
C THR A 179 -5.61 -1.11 -10.91
N GLU A 180 -6.86 -1.45 -10.60
CA GLU A 180 -7.92 -1.66 -11.60
C GLU A 180 -8.30 -0.36 -12.34
N ASN A 181 -8.41 0.76 -11.62
CA ASN A 181 -8.74 2.04 -12.25
C ASN A 181 -7.60 2.56 -13.11
N LEU A 182 -6.34 2.37 -12.65
CA LEU A 182 -5.17 2.73 -13.46
C LEU A 182 -5.14 1.96 -14.77
N SER A 183 -5.40 0.64 -14.73
CA SER A 183 -5.50 -0.17 -15.95
C SER A 183 -6.60 0.33 -16.89
N LYS A 184 -7.78 0.66 -16.36
CA LYS A 184 -8.91 1.17 -17.16
C LYS A 184 -8.67 2.58 -17.72
N SER A 185 -8.02 3.45 -16.96
CA SER A 185 -7.81 4.87 -17.36
C SER A 185 -6.81 5.04 -18.49
N ILE A 186 -5.84 4.12 -18.60
CA ILE A 186 -4.79 4.15 -19.61
C ILE A 186 -5.10 3.19 -20.77
N SER A 187 -6.10 2.32 -20.60
CA SER A 187 -6.59 1.42 -21.65
C SER A 187 -7.39 2.21 -22.69
N SER A 188 -6.76 3.21 -23.33
CA SER A 188 -7.28 3.78 -24.57
C SER A 188 -7.12 2.81 -25.74
N SER A 189 -6.26 1.81 -25.63
CA SER A 189 -6.07 0.75 -26.62
C SER A 189 -6.37 -0.60 -25.98
N HIS A 190 -7.51 -1.18 -26.32
CA HIS A 190 -7.78 -2.58 -26.06
C HIS A 190 -6.98 -3.38 -27.09
N ARG A 191 -6.08 -4.25 -26.63
CA ARG A 191 -5.33 -5.15 -27.48
C ARG A 191 -5.78 -6.57 -27.26
N ILE A 192 -5.89 -7.29 -28.37
CA ILE A 192 -6.09 -8.74 -28.36
C ILE A 192 -4.91 -9.39 -29.06
N THR A 193 -4.30 -10.35 -28.39
CA THR A 193 -3.34 -11.26 -29.01
C THR A 193 -4.08 -12.54 -29.41
N VAL A 194 -4.06 -12.85 -30.71
CA VAL A 194 -4.68 -14.06 -31.23
C VAL A 194 -3.67 -14.89 -32.01
N ARG A 195 -3.76 -16.24 -31.88
CA ARG A 195 -3.05 -17.19 -32.77
C ARG A 195 -4.05 -17.88 -33.64
N LEU A 196 -3.81 -17.79 -34.94
CA LEU A 196 -4.64 -18.38 -35.98
C LEU A 196 -3.77 -19.14 -36.96
N ASP A 197 -4.31 -20.26 -37.47
CA ASP A 197 -3.79 -20.88 -38.70
C ASP A 197 -4.35 -20.14 -39.93
N GLY A 198 -3.69 -20.33 -41.04
CA GLY A 198 -4.07 -19.71 -42.31
C GLY A 198 -2.91 -18.95 -42.97
N LYS A 199 -3.11 -18.54 -44.20
CA LYS A 199 -2.14 -17.70 -44.87
C LYS A 199 -2.09 -16.33 -44.25
N LYS A 200 -0.88 -15.88 -43.88
CA LYS A 200 -0.65 -14.63 -43.14
C LYS A 200 -1.39 -13.43 -43.74
N GLU A 201 -1.33 -13.29 -45.08
CA GLU A 201 -1.94 -12.16 -45.78
C GLU A 201 -3.46 -12.18 -45.72
N ASP A 202 -4.07 -13.37 -45.87
CA ASP A 202 -5.52 -13.56 -45.86
C ASP A 202 -6.07 -13.26 -44.44
N VAL A 203 -5.38 -13.78 -43.39
CA VAL A 203 -5.74 -13.53 -41.98
C VAL A 203 -5.61 -12.04 -41.66
N LEU A 204 -4.52 -11.37 -42.03
CA LEU A 204 -4.34 -9.94 -41.81
C LEU A 204 -5.44 -9.11 -42.48
N GLN A 205 -5.83 -9.47 -43.71
CA GLN A 205 -6.90 -8.74 -44.40
C GLN A 205 -8.24 -8.92 -43.72
N ALA A 206 -8.59 -10.13 -43.31
CA ALA A 206 -9.84 -10.42 -42.62
C ALA A 206 -9.91 -9.74 -41.27
N LEU A 207 -8.83 -9.79 -40.45
CA LEU A 207 -8.78 -9.15 -39.14
C LEU A 207 -8.95 -7.62 -39.22
N ARG A 208 -8.38 -6.98 -40.28
CA ARG A 208 -8.54 -5.53 -40.49
C ARG A 208 -9.96 -5.10 -40.86
N GLN A 209 -10.78 -6.03 -41.37
CA GLN A 209 -12.17 -5.76 -41.74
C GLN A 209 -13.15 -5.88 -40.58
N LEU A 210 -12.72 -6.41 -39.43
CA LEU A 210 -13.58 -6.54 -38.26
C LEU A 210 -13.95 -5.16 -37.69
N PRO A 211 -15.23 -4.96 -37.32
CA PRO A 211 -15.70 -3.68 -36.75
C PRO A 211 -14.99 -3.39 -35.43
N GLY A 212 -14.50 -2.16 -35.27
CA GLY A 212 -13.80 -1.74 -34.06
C GLY A 212 -12.29 -2.01 -34.04
N VAL A 213 -11.72 -2.63 -35.07
CA VAL A 213 -10.28 -2.81 -35.23
C VAL A 213 -9.63 -1.51 -35.71
N VAL A 214 -8.59 -1.06 -35.01
CA VAL A 214 -7.78 0.12 -35.36
C VAL A 214 -6.55 -0.29 -36.13
N SER A 215 -5.83 -1.28 -35.64
CA SER A 215 -4.61 -1.78 -36.31
C SER A 215 -4.44 -3.28 -36.06
N VAL A 216 -3.76 -3.96 -37.01
CA VAL A 216 -3.40 -5.36 -36.88
C VAL A 216 -1.96 -5.53 -37.31
N GLN A 217 -1.17 -6.16 -36.47
CA GLN A 217 0.22 -6.54 -36.77
C GLN A 217 0.40 -8.04 -36.59
N ALA A 218 1.03 -8.68 -37.60
CA ALA A 218 1.49 -10.04 -37.43
C ALA A 218 2.86 -10.01 -36.73
N ASP A 219 3.00 -10.79 -35.66
CA ASP A 219 4.21 -10.84 -34.87
C ASP A 219 5.09 -12.02 -35.34
N VAL A 220 5.02 -13.15 -34.72
CA VAL A 220 5.91 -14.30 -34.95
C VAL A 220 5.12 -15.52 -35.39
N GLU A 221 5.69 -16.22 -36.36
CA GLU A 221 5.24 -17.57 -36.67
C GLU A 221 5.69 -18.51 -35.53
N ARG A 222 4.74 -19.05 -34.79
CA ARG A 222 5.02 -19.92 -33.63
C ARG A 222 5.20 -21.37 -34.05
N GLU A 223 4.41 -21.81 -35.02
CA GLU A 223 4.45 -23.13 -35.63
C GLU A 223 4.17 -22.95 -37.12
N THR A 224 4.53 -23.90 -37.94
CA THR A 224 4.34 -23.82 -39.38
C THR A 224 2.88 -23.53 -39.75
N GLY A 225 2.62 -22.36 -40.31
CA GLY A 225 1.28 -21.91 -40.70
C GLY A 225 0.44 -21.32 -39.56
N ILE A 226 0.96 -21.22 -38.34
CA ILE A 226 0.26 -20.62 -37.19
C ILE A 226 0.99 -19.35 -36.78
N TRP A 227 0.32 -18.22 -37.01
CA TRP A 227 0.83 -16.89 -36.71
C TRP A 227 0.19 -16.27 -35.47
N GLU A 228 0.97 -15.48 -34.76
CA GLU A 228 0.49 -14.63 -33.68
C GLU A 228 0.20 -13.24 -34.24
N TYR A 229 -1.01 -12.70 -33.93
CA TYR A 229 -1.47 -11.39 -34.38
C TYR A 229 -1.80 -10.54 -33.18
N ASN A 230 -1.31 -9.30 -33.16
CA ASN A 230 -1.65 -8.28 -32.20
C ASN A 230 -2.66 -7.32 -32.83
N ILE A 231 -3.87 -7.28 -32.29
CA ILE A 231 -5.00 -6.49 -32.77
C ILE A 231 -5.25 -5.36 -31.80
N GLU A 232 -5.23 -4.13 -32.27
CA GLU A 232 -5.58 -2.94 -31.52
C GLU A 232 -7.02 -2.54 -31.85
N MET A 233 -7.82 -2.29 -30.81
CA MET A 233 -9.25 -2.02 -30.94
C MET A 233 -9.60 -0.61 -30.46
N GLN A 234 -10.75 -0.12 -30.93
CA GLN A 234 -11.34 1.12 -30.37
C GLN A 234 -11.75 0.92 -28.92
N PRO A 235 -11.67 1.98 -28.07
CA PRO A 235 -12.08 1.91 -26.69
C PRO A 235 -13.53 1.41 -26.54
N GLY A 236 -13.74 0.42 -25.69
CA GLY A 236 -15.06 -0.15 -25.39
C GLY A 236 -15.58 -1.17 -26.41
N CYS A 237 -14.84 -1.49 -27.48
CA CYS A 237 -15.20 -2.55 -28.42
C CYS A 237 -14.66 -3.90 -27.94
N ASP A 238 -15.50 -4.93 -28.03
CA ASP A 238 -15.12 -6.32 -27.82
C ASP A 238 -15.38 -7.11 -29.11
N ILE A 239 -14.30 -7.46 -29.80
CA ILE A 239 -14.37 -8.14 -31.10
C ILE A 239 -14.27 -9.67 -30.98
N ARG A 240 -14.21 -10.24 -29.78
CA ARG A 240 -13.97 -11.68 -29.58
C ARG A 240 -15.04 -12.55 -30.25
N ALA A 241 -16.30 -12.10 -30.20
CA ALA A 241 -17.41 -12.80 -30.86
C ALA A 241 -17.26 -12.76 -32.39
N ASP A 242 -17.00 -11.58 -32.95
CA ASP A 242 -16.87 -11.36 -34.39
C ASP A 242 -15.63 -12.08 -34.95
N LEU A 243 -14.53 -12.07 -34.19
CA LEU A 243 -13.30 -12.80 -34.53
C LEU A 243 -13.53 -14.31 -34.55
N ASN A 244 -14.26 -14.85 -33.57
CA ASN A 244 -14.59 -16.27 -33.55
C ASN A 244 -15.52 -16.66 -34.74
N GLN A 245 -16.49 -15.80 -35.05
CA GLN A 245 -17.38 -16.00 -36.20
C GLN A 245 -16.60 -15.99 -37.53
N MET A 246 -15.74 -14.98 -37.72
CA MET A 246 -14.88 -14.85 -38.88
C MET A 246 -13.96 -16.08 -39.07
N ALA A 247 -13.29 -16.52 -38.00
CA ALA A 247 -12.41 -17.67 -38.03
C ALA A 247 -13.18 -18.92 -38.47
N LYS A 248 -14.41 -19.10 -37.96
CA LYS A 248 -15.28 -20.21 -38.34
C LYS A 248 -15.71 -20.19 -39.79
N GLU A 249 -16.02 -19.01 -40.34
CA GLU A 249 -16.42 -18.80 -41.73
C GLU A 249 -15.26 -19.07 -42.72
N GLN A 250 -14.04 -18.73 -42.30
CA GLN A 250 -12.83 -18.95 -43.11
C GLN A 250 -12.20 -20.34 -42.90
N GLY A 251 -12.74 -21.14 -41.98
CA GLY A 251 -12.21 -22.46 -41.65
C GLY A 251 -10.88 -22.42 -40.89
N TRP A 252 -10.57 -21.34 -40.21
CA TRP A 252 -9.36 -21.18 -39.40
C TRP A 252 -9.61 -21.63 -37.96
N SER A 253 -8.55 -22.15 -37.32
CA SER A 253 -8.57 -22.56 -35.93
C SER A 253 -7.91 -21.50 -35.07
N ILE A 254 -8.57 -21.16 -33.95
CA ILE A 254 -8.01 -20.25 -32.92
C ILE A 254 -7.25 -21.10 -31.90
N TYR A 255 -5.94 -20.95 -31.84
CA TYR A 255 -5.06 -21.63 -30.88
C TYR A 255 -4.87 -20.85 -29.57
N LYS A 256 -5.01 -19.53 -29.64
CA LYS A 256 -4.87 -18.62 -28.49
C LYS A 256 -5.74 -17.38 -28.73
N LEU A 257 -6.38 -16.90 -27.67
CA LEU A 257 -7.10 -15.65 -27.69
C LEU A 257 -6.99 -15.01 -26.30
N ASP A 258 -6.07 -14.07 -26.17
CA ASP A 258 -5.86 -13.34 -24.94
C ASP A 258 -6.26 -11.88 -25.13
N LEU A 259 -6.96 -11.34 -24.15
CA LEU A 259 -7.17 -9.90 -24.01
C LEU A 259 -5.96 -9.36 -23.24
N ASP A 260 -5.13 -8.58 -23.93
CA ASP A 260 -4.00 -7.92 -23.28
C ASP A 260 -4.51 -6.76 -22.44
N GLU A 261 -4.76 -7.03 -21.18
CA GLU A 261 -4.93 -5.98 -20.19
C GLU A 261 -3.56 -5.32 -19.97
N LEU A 262 -3.52 -3.98 -20.03
CA LEU A 262 -2.30 -3.26 -19.71
C LEU A 262 -1.79 -3.66 -18.33
N THR A 263 -0.57 -4.11 -18.28
CA THR A 263 0.10 -4.40 -17.02
C THR A 263 0.43 -3.10 -16.29
N LEU A 264 0.67 -3.18 -14.98
CA LEU A 264 1.12 -2.00 -14.21
C LEU A 264 2.48 -1.49 -14.73
N GLU A 265 3.30 -2.37 -15.35
CA GLU A 265 4.53 -2.01 -16.04
C GLU A 265 4.27 -1.11 -17.26
N ASP A 266 3.31 -1.46 -18.10
CA ASP A 266 2.94 -0.66 -19.28
C ASP A 266 2.40 0.72 -18.86
N ILE A 267 1.58 0.73 -17.83
CA ILE A 267 1.04 1.94 -17.22
C ILE A 267 2.17 2.84 -16.71
N PHE A 268 3.10 2.26 -15.97
CA PHE A 268 4.25 2.97 -15.44
C PHE A 268 5.13 3.55 -16.55
N LEU A 269 5.39 2.78 -17.62
CA LEU A 269 6.16 3.24 -18.78
C LEU A 269 5.48 4.42 -19.48
N LYS A 270 4.18 4.33 -19.76
CA LYS A 270 3.41 5.42 -20.41
C LYS A 270 3.45 6.71 -19.60
N ILE A 271 3.22 6.62 -18.29
CA ILE A 271 3.26 7.79 -17.39
C ILE A 271 4.68 8.38 -17.28
N THR A 272 5.71 7.54 -17.26
CA THR A 272 7.09 8.02 -17.06
C THR A 272 7.74 8.53 -18.34
N MET A 273 7.33 8.01 -19.51
CA MET A 273 7.78 8.48 -20.83
C MET A 273 7.04 9.73 -21.30
N GLY A 274 5.98 10.13 -20.63
CA GLY A 274 5.25 11.38 -20.94
C GLY A 274 4.20 11.24 -22.03
N GLU A 275 3.79 10.01 -22.35
CA GLU A 275 2.75 9.77 -23.36
C GLU A 275 1.32 10.09 -22.85
N GLU A 276 1.10 10.05 -21.54
CA GLU A 276 -0.19 10.43 -20.91
C GLU A 276 -0.01 11.00 -19.51
N THR A 277 -0.71 12.09 -19.19
CA THR A 277 -0.95 12.57 -17.81
C THR A 277 -2.36 12.19 -17.41
N ILE A 278 -2.51 11.40 -16.35
CA ILE A 278 -3.83 11.10 -15.78
C ILE A 278 -4.28 12.32 -14.97
N PRO A 279 -5.44 12.94 -15.25
CA PRO A 279 -5.94 14.05 -14.45
C PRO A 279 -6.21 13.58 -13.02
N GLU A 280 -5.67 14.30 -12.04
CA GLU A 280 -5.98 14.10 -10.62
C GLU A 280 -7.50 14.22 -10.42
N LYS A 281 -8.16 13.14 -10.08
CA LYS A 281 -9.49 13.20 -9.48
C LYS A 281 -9.32 13.67 -8.05
N GLU A 282 -9.74 14.88 -7.73
CA GLU A 282 -9.81 15.36 -6.35
C GLU A 282 -10.50 14.30 -5.47
N PRO A 283 -9.95 13.99 -4.27
CA PRO A 283 -10.61 13.08 -3.37
C PRO A 283 -11.97 13.65 -3.00
N LYS A 284 -13.05 12.93 -3.33
CA LYS A 284 -14.39 13.26 -2.83
C LYS A 284 -14.29 13.36 -1.31
N LYS A 285 -14.47 14.58 -0.79
CA LYS A 285 -14.63 14.81 0.64
C LYS A 285 -15.77 13.92 1.10
N SER A 286 -15.46 12.93 1.92
CA SER A 286 -16.46 12.16 2.65
C SER A 286 -17.23 13.14 3.52
N SER A 287 -18.48 13.38 3.19
CA SER A 287 -19.41 14.15 3.99
C SER A 287 -19.88 13.29 5.16
N ASP A 288 -19.03 13.09 6.13
CA ASP A 288 -19.43 12.66 7.46
C ASP A 288 -19.85 13.91 8.24
N GLN A 289 -21.12 14.25 8.09
CA GLN A 289 -21.79 15.13 9.05
C GLN A 289 -22.00 14.33 10.36
N PRO A 290 -21.59 14.85 11.52
CA PRO A 290 -21.93 14.22 12.76
C PRO A 290 -23.46 14.28 12.95
N ALA A 291 -24.05 13.15 13.25
CA ALA A 291 -25.46 12.98 13.54
C ALA A 291 -25.88 13.95 14.65
N LYS A 292 -26.84 14.83 14.34
CA LYS A 292 -27.55 15.67 15.32
C LYS A 292 -28.30 14.76 16.28
N GLN A 293 -28.00 14.88 17.57
CA GLN A 293 -28.84 14.36 18.63
C GLN A 293 -30.21 15.08 18.60
N PRO A 294 -31.33 14.39 18.85
CA PRO A 294 -32.65 15.03 18.89
C PRO A 294 -32.77 15.87 20.17
N SER A 295 -33.09 17.13 19.97
CA SER A 295 -33.48 18.07 21.01
C SER A 295 -34.86 17.70 21.55
N ASP A 296 -34.95 17.31 22.80
CA ASP A 296 -36.19 17.20 23.53
C ASP A 296 -36.63 18.59 24.01
N GLN A 297 -37.75 19.07 23.48
CA GLN A 297 -38.49 20.23 23.95
C GLN A 297 -39.58 19.75 24.91
N THR A 298 -39.64 20.32 26.12
CA THR A 298 -40.87 20.83 26.79
C THR A 298 -40.54 21.10 28.24
N ALA A 299 -40.69 22.26 28.68
CA ALA A 299 -41.73 23.11 29.15
C ALA A 299 -41.48 23.63 30.57
N LYS A 300 -41.61 24.96 30.67
CA LYS A 300 -42.15 25.75 31.78
C LYS A 300 -41.30 26.01 33.02
N GLN A 301 -40.84 27.29 33.12
CA GLN A 301 -40.77 28.07 34.35
C GLN A 301 -42.16 28.23 35.01
N PRO A 302 -42.27 28.47 36.37
CA PRO A 302 -42.09 29.82 36.87
C PRO A 302 -41.44 29.96 38.26
N ASP A 303 -40.68 31.03 38.41
CA ASP A 303 -40.76 32.16 39.37
C ASP A 303 -40.62 31.94 40.89
N ALA A 304 -39.82 32.83 41.44
CA ALA A 304 -39.89 33.54 42.72
C ALA A 304 -39.06 33.09 43.92
N SER A 305 -38.06 33.91 44.14
CA SER A 305 -37.82 34.64 45.37
C SER A 305 -37.09 34.00 46.58
N LYS A 306 -36.02 34.74 46.93
CA LYS A 306 -35.58 35.15 48.25
C LYS A 306 -34.62 34.28 49.07
N LYS A 307 -33.54 34.98 49.37
CA LYS A 307 -32.78 35.12 50.62
C LYS A 307 -31.47 34.33 50.75
N GLU A 308 -30.39 35.10 50.59
CA GLU A 308 -29.22 35.00 51.53
C GLU A 308 -29.61 35.14 52.97
N PRO A 309 -28.84 34.66 53.99
CA PRO A 309 -27.56 35.27 54.31
C PRO A 309 -26.48 34.32 54.92
N THR A 310 -25.24 34.80 54.72
CA THR A 310 -24.14 34.97 55.73
C THR A 310 -23.63 33.81 56.59
N ALA A 311 -22.30 33.69 56.53
CA ALA A 311 -21.28 33.55 57.56
C ALA A 311 -21.10 32.19 58.24
N GLU A 312 -19.94 31.63 58.23
CA GLU A 312 -18.84 31.76 59.18
C GLU A 312 -17.82 30.64 58.98
N ALA A 313 -16.58 31.03 58.90
CA ALA A 313 -15.45 30.12 59.16
C ALA A 313 -15.28 29.98 60.68
N PRO A 314 -14.70 28.90 61.18
CA PRO A 314 -13.52 29.13 61.98
C PRO A 314 -12.35 28.16 61.77
N GLN A 315 -11.24 28.75 61.98
CA GLN A 315 -9.87 28.43 62.22
C GLN A 315 -9.54 27.14 63.00
N ALA A 316 -8.43 26.56 62.55
CA ALA A 316 -7.29 26.03 63.29
C ALA A 316 -7.49 25.13 64.51
N ASN A 317 -6.81 24.00 64.49
CA ASN A 317 -5.88 23.70 65.57
C ASN A 317 -4.73 22.77 65.13
N VAL A 318 -3.59 23.23 65.54
CA VAL A 318 -2.26 22.54 65.49
C VAL A 318 -2.22 21.65 66.72
N GLU A 319 -1.74 20.43 66.60
CA GLU A 319 -0.95 19.82 67.68
C GLU A 319 0.10 18.82 67.16
N LYS A 320 1.21 18.99 67.82
CA LYS A 320 2.50 18.32 67.68
C LYS A 320 2.52 16.99 68.45
N GLY A 321 3.49 16.21 68.17
CA GLY A 321 4.07 15.12 68.95
C GLY A 321 4.20 13.84 68.17
N GLY A 322 5.30 13.22 67.95
CA GLY A 322 6.57 13.15 68.65
C GLY A 322 6.92 11.67 68.80
N THR A 323 8.09 11.31 68.25
CA THR A 323 8.95 10.18 68.68
C THR A 323 8.33 8.78 68.87
N ASP A 324 8.74 7.79 68.10
CA ASP A 324 9.88 6.89 68.25
C ASP A 324 10.23 6.20 66.92
#